data_cc89a5439c405daa28b57cacbd6ae4a2
#
_entry.id   cc89a5439c405daa28b57cacbd6ae4a2
#
_cell.length_a   1.000
_cell.length_b   1.000
_cell.length_c   1.000
_cell.angle_alpha   90.00
_cell.angle_beta   90.00
_cell.angle_gamma   90.00
#
_symmetry.space_group_name_H-M   'P 1'
#
loop_
_entity.id
_entity.type
_entity.pdbx_description
1 polymer ?
#
loop_
_entity_poly.entity_id
_entity_poly.type
_entity_poly.pdbx_seq_one_letter_code
_entity_poly.pdbx_strand_id
1 'polypeptide(L)'
;MELTTDIADFTRRDIELNGKTKPVLVTGSTGPAVIVMHEIYGFTPTVARFCRWVRDAGFRVYAPILFGEPTAENAEKLTIARQVSLCISREFTILFANKSSPVTDWLRALARLAHQECGGPGVGAIGMCVTGGFALSMAIEPVVLAPVLAQPGVPALSSAALDIAPDDLKHVVARTRQGLKLRGYRFEGDELCKAQRFSTLHQTFGEAFSGTELPDSAGNPAGFKAKGKPPHSVFTGDLIDAQGQPTRAAVDEVIAFFRGALR
;
A
#
# COMPACT_ATOMS: atom_id res chain seq x y z
N MET A 1 5.41 24.21 -2.06
CA MET A 1 5.18 24.05 -0.60
C MET A 1 6.02 22.86 -0.18
N GLU A 2 7.11 23.09 0.54
CA GLU A 2 7.95 22.00 1.06
C GLU A 2 7.09 21.13 1.98
N LEU A 3 7.07 19.83 1.70
CA LEU A 3 6.42 18.85 2.55
C LEU A 3 7.30 18.67 3.79
N THR A 4 6.91 19.26 4.88
CA THR A 4 7.63 19.10 6.16
C THR A 4 7.50 17.65 6.64
N THR A 5 8.59 17.13 7.23
CA THR A 5 8.60 15.84 7.96
C THR A 5 7.86 15.93 9.29
N ASP A 6 7.10 17.01 9.53
CA ASP A 6 6.31 17.15 10.71
C ASP A 6 5.22 16.09 10.75
N ILE A 7 5.30 15.21 11.75
CA ILE A 7 4.33 14.16 12.07
C ILE A 7 3.66 14.40 13.40
N ALA A 8 3.63 15.66 13.88
CA ALA A 8 3.04 16.00 15.17
C ALA A 8 1.54 15.67 15.24
N ASP A 9 0.88 15.55 14.10
CA ASP A 9 -0.51 15.10 13.97
C ASP A 9 -0.67 13.57 13.93
N PHE A 10 0.42 12.82 14.14
CA PHE A 10 0.42 11.37 14.29
C PHE A 10 0.83 10.98 15.71
N THR A 11 0.15 9.98 16.25
CA THR A 11 0.53 9.34 17.51
C THR A 11 1.29 8.05 17.21
N ARG A 12 2.52 7.92 17.71
CA ARG A 12 3.28 6.67 17.63
C ARG A 12 2.78 5.70 18.69
N ARG A 13 2.51 4.49 18.27
CA ARG A 13 2.15 3.35 19.12
C ARG A 13 3.07 2.17 18.78
N ASP A 14 3.74 1.61 19.77
CA ASP A 14 4.47 0.37 19.59
C ASP A 14 3.49 -0.78 19.87
N ILE A 15 3.09 -1.50 18.83
CA ILE A 15 2.02 -2.51 18.88
C ILE A 15 2.64 -3.89 18.79
N GLU A 16 2.42 -4.71 19.82
CA GLU A 16 2.84 -6.10 19.85
C GLU A 16 1.71 -7.01 19.36
N LEU A 17 1.97 -7.77 18.28
CA LEU A 17 1.06 -8.76 17.71
C LEU A 17 1.86 -9.99 17.29
N ASN A 18 1.35 -11.17 17.61
CA ASN A 18 1.99 -12.45 17.30
C ASN A 18 3.46 -12.52 17.78
N GLY A 19 3.77 -11.94 18.96
CA GLY A 19 5.10 -11.91 19.55
C GLY A 19 6.10 -10.97 18.84
N LYS A 20 5.62 -10.06 17.99
CA LYS A 20 6.43 -9.04 17.30
C LYS A 20 5.88 -7.66 17.58
N THR A 21 6.74 -6.77 18.07
CA THR A 21 6.42 -5.36 18.26
C THR A 21 6.87 -4.54 17.05
N LYS A 22 5.95 -3.73 16.50
CA LYS A 22 6.27 -2.77 15.44
C LYS A 22 5.69 -1.40 15.77
N PRO A 23 6.39 -0.32 15.42
CA PRO A 23 5.83 1.03 15.57
C PRO A 23 4.75 1.25 14.49
N VAL A 24 3.64 1.87 14.92
CA VAL A 24 2.52 2.27 14.06
C VAL A 24 2.24 3.75 14.32
N LEU A 25 2.22 4.54 13.28
CA LEU A 25 1.77 5.92 13.34
C LEU A 25 0.25 5.96 13.11
N VAL A 26 -0.47 6.56 14.05
CA VAL A 26 -1.93 6.64 14.00
C VAL A 26 -2.35 8.11 13.90
N THR A 27 -3.23 8.44 12.97
CA THR A 27 -3.85 9.77 12.85
C THR A 27 -5.35 9.64 12.60
N GLY A 28 -6.10 10.68 13.01
CA GLY A 28 -7.57 10.64 13.03
C GLY A 28 -8.12 10.03 14.31
N SER A 29 -9.23 10.61 14.81
CA SER A 29 -9.85 10.23 16.10
C SER A 29 -11.06 9.30 15.92
N THR A 30 -11.70 9.34 14.76
CA THR A 30 -12.98 8.66 14.50
C THR A 30 -13.03 8.05 13.11
N GLY A 31 -14.04 7.22 12.87
CA GLY A 31 -14.31 6.57 11.57
C GLY A 31 -13.67 5.20 11.42
N PRO A 32 -14.05 4.46 10.39
CA PRO A 32 -13.48 3.15 10.07
C PRO A 32 -11.97 3.24 9.85
N ALA A 33 -11.26 2.14 10.16
CA ALA A 33 -9.82 2.11 10.02
C ALA A 33 -9.37 1.93 8.56
N VAL A 34 -8.27 2.61 8.20
CA VAL A 34 -7.52 2.34 6.97
C VAL A 34 -6.05 2.12 7.32
N ILE A 35 -5.50 0.99 6.87
CA ILE A 35 -4.08 0.67 7.03
C ILE A 35 -3.34 1.14 5.78
N VAL A 36 -2.36 2.04 5.97
CA VAL A 36 -1.54 2.60 4.89
C VAL A 36 -0.12 2.09 5.03
N MET A 37 0.32 1.26 4.09
CA MET A 37 1.65 0.66 4.08
C MET A 37 2.53 1.38 3.06
N HIS A 38 3.64 1.91 3.56
CA HIS A 38 4.57 2.75 2.79
C HIS A 38 5.45 1.97 1.82
N GLU A 39 6.06 2.71 0.89
CA GLU A 39 7.05 2.21 -0.06
C GLU A 39 8.39 1.86 0.64
N ILE A 40 9.33 1.33 -0.14
CA ILE A 40 10.68 0.97 0.33
C ILE A 40 11.42 2.15 1.00
N TYR A 41 11.08 3.37 0.64
CA TYR A 41 11.68 4.60 1.21
C TYR A 41 11.27 4.86 2.67
N GLY A 42 10.36 4.08 3.24
CA GLY A 42 9.85 4.29 4.59
C GLY A 42 8.68 5.29 4.64
N PHE A 43 8.39 5.78 5.84
CA PHE A 43 7.34 6.76 6.06
C PHE A 43 7.83 8.17 5.70
N THR A 44 7.69 8.52 4.43
CA THR A 44 8.11 9.81 3.86
C THR A 44 7.06 10.90 4.05
N PRO A 45 7.40 12.20 3.84
CA PRO A 45 6.43 13.29 3.83
C PRO A 45 5.28 13.08 2.83
N THR A 46 5.54 12.42 1.71
CA THR A 46 4.51 12.11 0.71
C THR A 46 3.55 11.01 1.16
N VAL A 47 4.03 10.01 1.91
CA VAL A 47 3.18 9.02 2.58
C VAL A 47 2.35 9.68 3.68
N ALA A 48 2.95 10.55 4.50
CA ALA A 48 2.23 11.32 5.52
C ALA A 48 1.11 12.19 4.90
N ARG A 49 1.37 12.83 3.76
CA ARG A 49 0.37 13.57 3.00
C ARG A 49 -0.79 12.67 2.58
N PHE A 50 -0.51 11.49 2.01
CA PHE A 50 -1.56 10.53 1.64
C PHE A 50 -2.39 10.10 2.86
N CYS A 51 -1.75 9.79 3.99
CA CYS A 51 -2.43 9.47 5.24
C CYS A 51 -3.37 10.59 5.70
N ARG A 52 -2.94 11.85 5.56
CA ARG A 52 -3.77 13.02 5.91
C ARG A 52 -5.01 13.13 5.02
N TRP A 53 -4.89 12.90 3.72
CA TRP A 53 -6.07 12.89 2.83
C TRP A 53 -7.09 11.80 3.22
N VAL A 54 -6.59 10.61 3.56
CA VAL A 54 -7.46 9.52 4.05
C VAL A 54 -8.12 9.89 5.38
N ARG A 55 -7.35 10.46 6.33
CA ARG A 55 -7.88 10.97 7.59
C ARG A 55 -8.94 12.05 7.38
N ASP A 56 -8.64 13.04 6.56
CA ASP A 56 -9.53 14.19 6.30
C ASP A 56 -10.80 13.76 5.54
N ALA A 57 -10.75 12.61 4.88
CA ALA A 57 -11.93 11.93 4.33
C ALA A 57 -12.79 11.24 5.41
N GLY A 58 -12.38 11.26 6.69
CA GLY A 58 -13.12 10.77 7.86
C GLY A 58 -12.81 9.32 8.23
N PHE A 59 -11.57 8.90 8.02
CA PHE A 59 -11.07 7.59 8.44
C PHE A 59 -10.02 7.73 9.54
N ARG A 60 -9.87 6.70 10.37
CA ARG A 60 -8.73 6.58 11.27
C ARG A 60 -7.63 5.80 10.58
N VAL A 61 -6.47 6.40 10.42
CA VAL A 61 -5.35 5.82 9.67
C VAL A 61 -4.36 5.16 10.60
N TYR A 62 -3.96 3.93 10.26
CA TYR A 62 -2.88 3.18 10.88
C TYR A 62 -1.77 2.99 9.85
N ALA A 63 -0.61 3.60 10.07
CA ALA A 63 0.55 3.49 9.18
C ALA A 63 1.67 2.73 9.90
N PRO A 64 1.79 1.41 9.71
CA PRO A 64 2.86 0.62 10.31
C PRO A 64 4.20 0.99 9.68
N ILE A 65 5.22 1.16 10.51
CA ILE A 65 6.60 1.36 10.07
C ILE A 65 7.24 0.00 9.87
N LEU A 66 7.26 -0.43 8.63
CA LEU A 66 7.74 -1.78 8.26
C LEU A 66 9.26 -1.79 8.07
N PHE A 67 9.83 -0.67 7.63
CA PHE A 67 11.26 -0.46 7.47
C PHE A 67 11.60 1.03 7.51
N GLY A 68 12.82 1.34 7.91
CA GLY A 68 13.30 2.71 8.08
C GLY A 68 12.80 3.38 9.35
N GLU A 69 13.23 4.61 9.56
CA GLU A 69 12.73 5.48 10.62
C GLU A 69 11.68 6.43 10.04
N PRO A 70 10.64 6.82 10.82
CA PRO A 70 9.51 7.63 10.32
C PRO A 70 9.87 9.01 9.77
N THR A 71 11.04 9.54 10.11
CA THR A 71 11.45 10.92 9.83
C THR A 71 12.78 11.03 9.10
N ALA A 72 13.20 9.99 8.39
CA ALA A 72 14.45 10.07 7.64
C ALA A 72 14.35 11.17 6.57
N GLU A 73 14.94 12.34 6.84
CA GLU A 73 15.05 13.49 5.91
C GLU A 73 15.72 13.11 4.57
N ASN A 74 16.27 11.93 4.48
CA ASN A 74 17.05 11.41 3.38
C ASN A 74 16.43 10.19 2.72
N ALA A 75 15.11 10.11 2.58
CA ALA A 75 14.47 9.07 1.79
C ALA A 75 15.05 8.99 0.35
N GLU A 76 15.46 10.13 -0.19
CA GLU A 76 16.13 10.23 -1.51
C GLU A 76 17.53 9.59 -1.54
N LYS A 77 18.17 9.39 -0.38
CA LYS A 77 19.51 8.81 -0.25
C LYS A 77 19.51 7.38 0.27
N LEU A 78 18.44 6.64 0.03
CA LEU A 78 18.49 5.20 0.27
C LEU A 78 19.54 4.59 -0.66
N THR A 79 20.72 4.35 -0.10
CA THR A 79 21.79 3.69 -0.83
C THR A 79 21.32 2.32 -1.32
N ILE A 80 21.81 1.90 -2.47
CA ILE A 80 21.61 0.54 -3.02
C ILE A 80 21.82 -0.53 -1.94
N ALA A 81 22.76 -0.33 -1.02
CA ALA A 81 23.04 -1.21 0.11
C ALA A 81 21.82 -1.39 1.05
N ARG A 82 21.00 -0.37 1.27
CA ARG A 82 19.80 -0.47 2.10
C ARG A 82 18.65 -1.15 1.36
N GLN A 83 18.53 -0.92 0.06
CA GLN A 83 17.59 -1.66 -0.80
C GLN A 83 17.94 -3.15 -0.84
N VAL A 84 19.23 -3.49 -0.96
CA VAL A 84 19.74 -4.86 -0.93
C VAL A 84 19.50 -5.51 0.44
N SER A 85 19.75 -4.80 1.54
CA SER A 85 19.50 -5.30 2.91
C SER A 85 18.02 -5.61 3.15
N LEU A 86 17.09 -4.84 2.57
CA LEU A 86 15.65 -5.09 2.66
C LEU A 86 15.23 -6.29 1.80
N CYS A 87 15.79 -6.43 0.60
CA CYS A 87 15.58 -7.63 -0.25
C CYS A 87 16.09 -8.92 0.39
N ILE A 88 17.09 -8.83 1.27
CA ILE A 88 17.71 -9.98 1.97
C ILE A 88 16.97 -10.29 3.29
N SER A 89 16.10 -9.42 3.80
CA SER A 89 15.36 -9.75 5.01
C SER A 89 14.53 -11.01 4.77
N ARG A 90 14.70 -12.01 5.63
CA ARG A 90 14.03 -13.32 5.53
C ARG A 90 12.51 -13.19 5.41
N GLU A 91 11.92 -12.16 6.01
CA GLU A 91 10.49 -11.91 6.01
C GLU A 91 9.98 -11.53 4.61
N PHE A 92 10.76 -10.71 3.86
CA PHE A 92 10.42 -10.33 2.49
C PHE A 92 10.74 -11.44 1.48
N THR A 93 11.86 -12.15 1.67
CA THR A 93 12.22 -13.29 0.82
C THR A 93 11.15 -14.38 0.84
N ILE A 94 10.53 -14.64 1.99
CA ILE A 94 9.44 -15.62 2.13
C ILE A 94 8.20 -15.18 1.33
N LEU A 95 7.84 -13.91 1.40
CA LEU A 95 6.71 -13.37 0.63
C LEU A 95 6.98 -13.46 -0.88
N PHE A 96 8.18 -13.07 -1.32
CA PHE A 96 8.58 -13.16 -2.73
C PHE A 96 8.65 -14.60 -3.25
N ALA A 97 8.74 -15.58 -2.35
CA ALA A 97 8.64 -17.00 -2.67
C ALA A 97 7.19 -17.52 -2.69
N ASN A 98 6.18 -16.64 -2.76
CA ASN A 98 4.75 -16.99 -2.68
C ASN A 98 4.40 -17.80 -1.41
N LYS A 99 4.93 -17.41 -0.28
CA LYS A 99 4.65 -18.02 1.03
C LYS A 99 4.08 -16.96 1.97
N SER A 100 3.22 -17.36 2.90
CA SER A 100 2.82 -16.52 4.03
C SER A 100 4.05 -16.09 4.81
N SER A 101 4.17 -14.80 5.10
CA SER A 101 5.31 -14.25 5.83
C SER A 101 4.88 -13.74 7.21
N PRO A 102 5.77 -13.76 8.20
CA PRO A 102 5.47 -13.25 9.54
C PRO A 102 5.03 -11.77 9.52
N VAL A 103 5.44 -10.98 8.52
CA VAL A 103 5.00 -9.59 8.39
C VAL A 103 3.54 -9.51 7.94
N THR A 104 3.11 -10.38 7.01
CA THR A 104 1.70 -10.41 6.58
C THR A 104 0.78 -10.91 7.68
N ASP A 105 1.22 -11.88 8.49
CA ASP A 105 0.45 -12.35 9.65
C ASP A 105 0.31 -11.27 10.72
N TRP A 106 1.36 -10.47 10.92
CA TRP A 106 1.32 -9.31 11.81
C TRP A 106 0.35 -8.23 11.28
N LEU A 107 0.38 -7.94 9.98
CA LEU A 107 -0.51 -6.97 9.33
C LEU A 107 -1.97 -7.41 9.37
N ARG A 108 -2.24 -8.70 9.21
CA ARG A 108 -3.59 -9.29 9.39
C ARG A 108 -4.08 -9.10 10.83
N ALA A 109 -3.22 -9.34 11.81
CA ALA A 109 -3.55 -9.08 13.21
C ALA A 109 -3.77 -7.58 13.49
N LEU A 110 -3.00 -6.69 12.85
CA LEU A 110 -3.23 -5.24 12.92
C LEU A 110 -4.59 -4.86 12.33
N ALA A 111 -5.02 -5.48 11.23
CA ALA A 111 -6.34 -5.22 10.66
C ALA A 111 -7.47 -5.58 11.63
N ARG A 112 -7.37 -6.73 12.31
CA ARG A 112 -8.34 -7.13 13.35
C ARG A 112 -8.36 -6.16 14.52
N LEU A 113 -7.18 -5.76 15.01
CA LEU A 113 -7.05 -4.78 16.10
C LEU A 113 -7.66 -3.42 15.70
N ALA A 114 -7.30 -2.90 14.53
CA ALA A 114 -7.80 -1.63 14.04
C ALA A 114 -9.33 -1.64 13.86
N HIS A 115 -9.89 -2.75 13.36
CA HIS A 115 -11.35 -2.92 13.28
C HIS A 115 -11.99 -2.96 14.66
N GLN A 116 -11.39 -3.65 15.61
CA GLN A 116 -11.90 -3.73 17.00
C GLN A 116 -11.88 -2.33 17.67
N GLU A 117 -10.85 -1.52 17.43
CA GLU A 117 -10.74 -0.17 18.00
C GLU A 117 -11.67 0.85 17.33
N CYS A 118 -11.92 0.71 16.03
CA CYS A 118 -12.65 1.71 15.23
C CYS A 118 -14.13 1.32 14.98
N GLY A 119 -14.46 0.04 15.00
CA GLY A 119 -15.78 -0.45 14.62
C GLY A 119 -16.05 -0.30 13.11
N GLY A 120 -17.33 -0.21 12.76
CA GLY A 120 -17.80 -0.11 11.38
C GLY A 120 -17.85 -1.47 10.66
N PRO A 121 -18.08 -1.50 9.34
CA PRO A 121 -18.20 -2.77 8.58
C PRO A 121 -16.88 -3.53 8.48
N GLY A 122 -15.74 -2.82 8.49
CA GLY A 122 -14.42 -3.41 8.34
C GLY A 122 -13.34 -2.36 8.17
N VAL A 123 -12.21 -2.75 7.58
CA VAL A 123 -11.03 -1.90 7.36
C VAL A 123 -10.64 -1.83 5.88
N GLY A 124 -10.09 -0.68 5.47
CA GLY A 124 -9.35 -0.54 4.23
C GLY A 124 -7.88 -0.88 4.41
N ALA A 125 -7.24 -1.32 3.33
CA ALA A 125 -5.80 -1.53 3.32
C ALA A 125 -5.22 -1.09 1.98
N ILE A 126 -4.19 -0.25 2.01
CA ILE A 126 -3.44 0.12 0.82
C ILE A 126 -1.96 -0.21 1.03
N GLY A 127 -1.37 -0.90 0.07
CA GLY A 127 0.07 -1.13 0.00
C GLY A 127 0.65 -0.49 -1.24
N MET A 128 1.83 0.11 -1.10
CA MET A 128 2.51 0.87 -2.14
C MET A 128 3.86 0.23 -2.48
N CYS A 129 4.17 0.04 -3.76
CA CYS A 129 5.41 -0.57 -4.23
C CYS A 129 5.60 -1.97 -3.62
N VAL A 130 6.68 -2.19 -2.89
CA VAL A 130 7.01 -3.47 -2.23
C VAL A 130 5.93 -3.97 -1.27
N THR A 131 5.12 -3.08 -0.71
CA THR A 131 4.00 -3.45 0.18
C THR A 131 2.68 -3.66 -0.56
N GLY A 132 2.63 -3.43 -1.87
CA GLY A 132 1.42 -3.64 -2.68
C GLY A 132 0.88 -5.07 -2.59
N GLY A 133 1.77 -6.07 -2.60
CA GLY A 133 1.42 -7.48 -2.38
C GLY A 133 0.89 -7.77 -0.98
N PHE A 134 1.27 -6.96 0.03
CA PHE A 134 0.76 -7.13 1.40
C PHE A 134 -0.73 -6.80 1.48
N ALA A 135 -1.20 -5.77 0.77
CA ALA A 135 -2.63 -5.45 0.72
C ALA A 135 -3.44 -6.62 0.15
N LEU A 136 -2.92 -7.32 -0.87
CA LEU A 136 -3.53 -8.53 -1.40
C LEU A 136 -3.51 -9.67 -0.38
N SER A 137 -2.39 -9.90 0.30
CA SER A 137 -2.25 -10.92 1.34
C SER A 137 -3.12 -10.63 2.58
N MET A 138 -3.39 -9.36 2.88
CA MET A 138 -4.31 -8.97 3.94
C MET A 138 -5.77 -9.21 3.57
N ALA A 139 -6.10 -9.26 2.28
CA ALA A 139 -7.45 -9.50 1.80
C ALA A 139 -8.02 -10.89 2.14
N ILE A 140 -7.23 -11.79 2.71
CA ILE A 140 -7.73 -13.06 3.30
C ILE A 140 -8.56 -12.79 4.57
N GLU A 141 -8.27 -11.72 5.32
CA GLU A 141 -8.97 -11.38 6.57
C GLU A 141 -10.38 -10.90 6.28
N PRO A 142 -11.40 -11.47 6.93
CA PRO A 142 -12.80 -11.06 6.71
C PRO A 142 -13.05 -9.57 6.94
N VAL A 143 -12.33 -8.95 7.88
CA VAL A 143 -12.46 -7.53 8.20
C VAL A 143 -11.86 -6.61 7.14
N VAL A 144 -11.01 -7.09 6.24
CA VAL A 144 -10.43 -6.27 5.16
C VAL A 144 -11.41 -6.24 3.99
N LEU A 145 -12.09 -5.11 3.80
CA LEU A 145 -13.15 -4.96 2.80
C LEU A 145 -12.75 -4.11 1.58
N ALA A 146 -11.68 -3.32 1.71
CA ALA A 146 -11.21 -2.43 0.64
C ALA A 146 -9.70 -2.55 0.44
N PRO A 147 -9.20 -3.64 -0.16
CA PRO A 147 -7.79 -3.79 -0.49
C PRO A 147 -7.43 -2.98 -1.75
N VAL A 148 -6.35 -2.19 -1.67
CA VAL A 148 -5.80 -1.38 -2.76
C VAL A 148 -4.33 -1.73 -2.98
N LEU A 149 -4.00 -2.09 -4.21
CA LEU A 149 -2.66 -2.46 -4.67
C LEU A 149 -2.07 -1.29 -5.48
N ALA A 150 -1.32 -0.42 -4.83
CA ALA A 150 -0.68 0.71 -5.50
C ALA A 150 0.67 0.28 -6.05
N GLN A 151 0.85 0.34 -7.37
CA GLN A 151 2.05 -0.07 -8.10
C GLN A 151 2.79 -1.25 -7.44
N PRO A 152 2.14 -2.42 -7.27
CA PRO A 152 2.74 -3.55 -6.55
C PRO A 152 3.98 -4.02 -7.29
N GLY A 153 5.15 -3.61 -6.82
CA GLY A 153 6.43 -3.85 -7.45
C GLY A 153 7.31 -4.73 -6.57
N VAL A 154 7.84 -5.81 -7.16
CA VAL A 154 8.86 -6.64 -6.50
C VAL A 154 10.03 -6.81 -7.46
N PRO A 155 11.25 -6.51 -7.02
CA PRO A 155 12.40 -6.50 -7.93
C PRO A 155 12.83 -7.85 -8.49
N ALA A 156 12.34 -9.00 -7.98
CA ALA A 156 13.24 -10.13 -8.05
C ALA A 156 12.86 -11.31 -8.93
N LEU A 157 11.64 -11.83 -9.00
CA LEU A 157 11.50 -13.20 -9.51
C LEU A 157 10.55 -13.39 -10.69
N SER A 158 9.49 -12.63 -10.82
CA SER A 158 8.57 -12.70 -11.95
C SER A 158 7.73 -11.45 -12.07
N SER A 159 7.69 -10.87 -13.26
CA SER A 159 6.84 -9.70 -13.55
C SER A 159 5.34 -9.99 -13.42
N ALA A 160 4.95 -11.26 -13.45
CA ALA A 160 3.56 -11.71 -13.35
C ALA A 160 3.17 -12.22 -11.95
N ALA A 161 4.12 -12.45 -11.03
CA ALA A 161 3.83 -12.98 -9.70
C ALA A 161 2.98 -12.02 -8.86
N LEU A 162 2.10 -12.57 -8.03
CA LEU A 162 1.21 -11.80 -7.16
C LEU A 162 1.71 -11.68 -5.71
N ASP A 163 2.83 -12.29 -5.39
CA ASP A 163 3.48 -12.25 -4.06
C ASP A 163 2.54 -12.65 -2.92
N ILE A 164 1.77 -13.71 -3.13
CA ILE A 164 0.83 -14.29 -2.18
C ILE A 164 0.95 -15.82 -2.21
N ALA A 165 0.80 -16.47 -1.06
CA ALA A 165 0.79 -17.93 -1.01
C ALA A 165 -0.39 -18.49 -1.83
N PRO A 166 -0.22 -19.63 -2.54
CA PRO A 166 -1.27 -20.18 -3.40
C PRO A 166 -2.58 -20.47 -2.66
N ASP A 167 -2.52 -20.93 -1.42
CA ASP A 167 -3.73 -21.21 -0.63
C ASP A 167 -4.39 -19.91 -0.15
N ASP A 168 -3.61 -18.90 0.24
CA ASP A 168 -4.12 -17.57 0.55
C ASP A 168 -4.81 -16.95 -0.68
N LEU A 169 -4.24 -17.11 -1.87
CA LEU A 169 -4.83 -16.64 -3.12
C LEU A 169 -6.20 -17.28 -3.37
N LYS A 170 -6.35 -18.59 -3.14
CA LYS A 170 -7.64 -19.28 -3.25
C LYS A 170 -8.68 -18.68 -2.31
N HIS A 171 -8.28 -18.33 -1.09
CA HIS A 171 -9.19 -17.68 -0.14
C HIS A 171 -9.61 -16.29 -0.61
N VAL A 172 -8.69 -15.47 -1.13
CA VAL A 172 -9.05 -14.17 -1.70
C VAL A 172 -9.99 -14.31 -2.89
N VAL A 173 -9.73 -15.26 -3.80
CA VAL A 173 -10.64 -15.58 -4.93
C VAL A 173 -12.03 -16.00 -4.43
N ALA A 174 -12.12 -16.81 -3.37
CA ALA A 174 -13.41 -17.17 -2.80
C ALA A 174 -14.15 -15.94 -2.24
N ARG A 175 -13.43 -15.02 -1.60
CA ARG A 175 -14.01 -13.76 -1.09
C ARG A 175 -14.49 -12.84 -2.23
N THR A 176 -13.78 -12.79 -3.37
CA THR A 176 -14.27 -11.97 -4.50
C THR A 176 -15.57 -12.51 -5.07
N ARG A 177 -15.79 -13.81 -5.06
CA ARG A 177 -17.10 -14.42 -5.42
C ARG A 177 -18.21 -14.04 -4.44
N GLN A 178 -17.87 -13.64 -3.22
CA GLN A 178 -18.79 -13.16 -2.18
C GLN A 178 -18.94 -11.63 -2.17
N GLY A 179 -18.35 -10.94 -3.17
CA GLY A 179 -18.52 -9.50 -3.36
C GLY A 179 -17.30 -8.63 -3.00
N LEU A 180 -16.21 -9.20 -2.47
CA LEU A 180 -14.99 -8.41 -2.27
C LEU A 180 -14.50 -7.83 -3.59
N LYS A 181 -14.23 -6.53 -3.61
CA LYS A 181 -13.62 -5.82 -4.74
C LYS A 181 -12.20 -5.41 -4.40
N LEU A 182 -11.33 -5.40 -5.42
CA LEU A 182 -9.93 -4.95 -5.31
C LEU A 182 -9.69 -3.79 -6.28
N ARG A 183 -8.83 -2.86 -5.88
CA ARG A 183 -8.35 -1.78 -6.75
C ARG A 183 -6.85 -1.93 -6.97
N GLY A 184 -6.39 -1.60 -8.18
CA GLY A 184 -4.98 -1.55 -8.50
C GLY A 184 -4.64 -0.28 -9.28
N TYR A 185 -3.43 0.26 -9.09
CA TYR A 185 -2.95 1.45 -9.79
C TYR A 185 -1.49 1.27 -10.20
N ARG A 186 -1.14 1.68 -11.42
CA ARG A 186 0.23 1.71 -11.93
C ARG A 186 0.39 2.75 -13.03
N PHE A 187 1.61 3.12 -13.37
CA PHE A 187 1.89 3.80 -14.63
C PHE A 187 2.11 2.78 -15.76
N GLU A 188 1.79 3.16 -16.99
CA GLU A 188 1.87 2.27 -18.16
C GLU A 188 3.30 1.77 -18.42
N GLY A 189 4.29 2.64 -18.31
CA GLY A 189 5.69 2.31 -18.52
C GLY A 189 6.44 1.81 -17.29
N ASP A 190 5.77 1.62 -16.15
CA ASP A 190 6.41 1.22 -14.89
C ASP A 190 7.23 -0.08 -15.05
N GLU A 191 8.56 0.03 -14.84
CA GLU A 191 9.49 -1.09 -14.97
C GLU A 191 9.48 -2.04 -13.77
N LEU A 192 8.98 -1.59 -12.59
CA LEU A 192 8.90 -2.37 -11.35
C LEU A 192 7.55 -3.08 -11.22
N CYS A 193 6.46 -2.38 -11.52
CA CYS A 193 5.13 -2.94 -11.62
C CYS A 193 4.73 -3.09 -13.08
N LYS A 194 5.18 -4.15 -13.73
CA LYS A 194 4.94 -4.37 -15.16
C LYS A 194 3.49 -4.76 -15.47
N ALA A 195 3.05 -4.49 -16.71
CA ALA A 195 1.71 -4.81 -17.21
C ALA A 195 1.31 -6.28 -17.00
N GLN A 196 2.28 -7.22 -17.06
CA GLN A 196 2.03 -8.63 -16.80
C GLN A 196 1.42 -8.92 -15.44
N ARG A 197 1.78 -8.14 -14.40
CA ARG A 197 1.19 -8.28 -13.07
C ARG A 197 -0.28 -7.88 -13.07
N PHE A 198 -0.64 -6.79 -13.74
CA PHE A 198 -2.04 -6.37 -13.89
C PHE A 198 -2.83 -7.37 -14.75
N SER A 199 -2.23 -7.90 -15.83
CA SER A 199 -2.85 -8.98 -16.60
C SER A 199 -3.15 -10.19 -15.72
N THR A 200 -2.22 -10.61 -14.85
CA THR A 200 -2.43 -11.71 -13.91
C THR A 200 -3.54 -11.40 -12.89
N LEU A 201 -3.59 -10.16 -12.36
CA LEU A 201 -4.66 -9.74 -11.45
C LEU A 201 -6.03 -9.81 -12.15
N HIS A 202 -6.15 -9.29 -13.38
CA HIS A 202 -7.38 -9.37 -14.17
C HIS A 202 -7.79 -10.83 -14.46
N GLN A 203 -6.85 -11.68 -14.87
CA GLN A 203 -7.10 -13.10 -15.12
C GLN A 203 -7.56 -13.84 -13.85
N THR A 204 -6.99 -13.48 -12.69
CA THR A 204 -7.28 -14.16 -11.42
C THR A 204 -8.61 -13.73 -10.83
N PHE A 205 -8.94 -12.45 -10.89
CA PHE A 205 -10.08 -11.87 -10.15
C PHE A 205 -11.22 -11.39 -11.06
N GLY A 206 -11.00 -11.31 -12.38
CA GLY A 206 -12.02 -10.85 -13.34
C GLY A 206 -12.55 -9.47 -12.97
N GLU A 207 -13.86 -9.31 -13.00
CA GLU A 207 -14.57 -8.06 -12.67
C GLU A 207 -14.47 -7.63 -11.18
N ALA A 208 -13.93 -8.47 -10.33
CA ALA A 208 -13.68 -8.10 -8.94
C ALA A 208 -12.43 -7.22 -8.79
N PHE A 209 -11.53 -7.22 -9.76
CA PHE A 209 -10.36 -6.35 -9.81
C PHE A 209 -10.59 -5.20 -10.80
N SER A 210 -10.43 -3.97 -10.32
CA SER A 210 -10.40 -2.79 -11.17
C SER A 210 -8.98 -2.20 -11.14
N GLY A 211 -8.30 -2.32 -12.27
CA GLY A 211 -6.94 -1.80 -12.46
C GLY A 211 -6.96 -0.50 -13.25
N THR A 212 -6.37 0.55 -12.70
CA THR A 212 -6.15 1.84 -13.37
C THR A 212 -4.69 1.94 -13.81
N GLU A 213 -4.46 2.05 -15.11
CA GLU A 213 -3.15 2.29 -15.72
C GLU A 213 -3.08 3.75 -16.17
N LEU A 214 -2.16 4.50 -15.57
CA LEU A 214 -1.98 5.93 -15.83
C LEU A 214 -0.91 6.14 -16.89
N PRO A 215 -1.08 7.06 -17.84
CA PRO A 215 -0.02 7.38 -18.78
C PRO A 215 1.20 7.94 -18.04
N ASP A 216 2.41 7.64 -18.51
CA ASP A 216 3.66 8.09 -17.89
C ASP A 216 3.77 9.63 -17.81
N SER A 217 3.11 10.34 -18.73
CA SER A 217 3.01 11.79 -18.73
C SER A 217 2.24 12.37 -17.53
N ALA A 218 1.41 11.54 -16.86
CA ALA A 218 0.71 11.94 -15.64
C ALA A 218 1.60 11.91 -14.39
N GLY A 219 2.81 11.36 -14.50
CA GLY A 219 3.77 11.33 -13.40
C GLY A 219 4.49 12.67 -13.21
N ASN A 220 4.76 13.02 -11.94
CA ASN A 220 5.48 14.23 -11.58
C ASN A 220 6.90 14.20 -12.17
N PRO A 221 7.29 15.18 -13.02
CA PRO A 221 8.62 15.23 -13.60
C PRO A 221 9.73 15.43 -12.55
N ALA A 222 9.40 15.99 -11.38
CA ALA A 222 10.31 16.15 -10.23
C ALA A 222 10.15 15.03 -9.19
N GLY A 223 9.51 13.90 -9.55
CA GLY A 223 9.25 12.79 -8.65
C GLY A 223 10.48 11.94 -8.31
N PHE A 224 10.24 10.80 -7.66
CA PHE A 224 11.30 9.90 -7.18
C PHE A 224 12.04 9.15 -8.29
N LYS A 225 11.55 9.21 -9.52
CA LYS A 225 12.15 8.49 -10.63
C LYS A 225 13.58 8.96 -10.93
N ALA A 226 14.47 8.01 -11.21
CA ALA A 226 15.76 8.32 -11.76
C ALA A 226 15.60 9.02 -13.14
N LYS A 227 16.51 9.94 -13.48
CA LYS A 227 16.47 10.65 -14.77
C LYS A 227 16.36 9.66 -15.93
N GLY A 228 15.35 9.84 -16.79
CA GLY A 228 15.11 8.99 -17.96
C GLY A 228 14.37 7.68 -17.66
N LYS A 229 13.92 7.44 -16.42
CA LYS A 229 13.08 6.30 -16.07
C LYS A 229 11.60 6.70 -16.04
N PRO A 230 10.66 5.76 -16.36
CA PRO A 230 9.24 6.01 -16.19
C PRO A 230 8.87 6.21 -14.72
N PRO A 231 7.74 6.88 -14.43
CA PRO A 231 7.25 7.04 -13.05
C PRO A 231 6.79 5.71 -12.47
N HIS A 232 6.78 5.62 -11.12
CA HIS A 232 6.39 4.43 -10.38
C HIS A 232 5.43 4.73 -9.22
N SER A 233 5.73 5.76 -8.42
CA SER A 233 5.10 6.05 -7.11
C SER A 233 3.80 6.84 -7.26
N VAL A 234 2.69 6.17 -7.67
CA VAL A 234 1.42 6.80 -8.06
C VAL A 234 0.86 7.76 -7.01
N PHE A 235 0.91 7.40 -5.72
CA PHE A 235 0.27 8.15 -4.62
C PHE A 235 1.25 8.99 -3.80
N THR A 236 2.52 8.93 -4.12
CA THR A 236 3.59 9.54 -3.31
C THR A 236 4.52 10.41 -4.17
N GLY A 237 5.69 9.91 -4.50
CA GLY A 237 6.75 10.71 -5.15
C GLY A 237 6.43 11.18 -6.56
N ASP A 238 5.74 10.38 -7.35
CA ASP A 238 5.40 10.73 -8.73
C ASP A 238 3.98 11.32 -8.88
N LEU A 239 3.30 11.63 -7.75
CA LEU A 239 1.99 12.25 -7.76
C LEU A 239 2.10 13.75 -8.06
N ILE A 240 1.24 14.25 -8.96
CA ILE A 240 1.00 15.67 -9.17
C ILE A 240 -0.25 16.06 -8.38
N ASP A 241 -0.05 16.82 -7.28
CA ASP A 241 -1.14 17.27 -6.41
C ASP A 241 -1.78 18.55 -6.95
N ALA A 242 -2.52 18.41 -8.05
CA ALA A 242 -3.26 19.52 -8.65
C ALA A 242 -4.60 19.02 -9.21
N GLN A 243 -5.60 19.91 -9.17
CA GLN A 243 -6.92 19.61 -9.70
C GLN A 243 -6.84 19.23 -11.20
N GLY A 244 -7.54 18.17 -11.58
CA GLY A 244 -7.58 17.68 -12.97
C GLY A 244 -6.39 16.78 -13.34
N GLN A 245 -5.43 16.60 -12.48
CA GLN A 245 -4.32 15.66 -12.72
C GLN A 245 -4.76 14.20 -12.50
N PRO A 246 -4.40 13.27 -13.40
CA PRO A 246 -4.83 11.87 -13.29
C PRO A 246 -4.37 11.19 -11.99
N THR A 247 -3.15 11.49 -11.50
CA THR A 247 -2.66 10.94 -10.24
C THR A 247 -3.43 11.49 -9.03
N ARG A 248 -3.91 12.75 -9.08
CA ARG A 248 -4.77 13.30 -8.03
C ARG A 248 -6.17 12.66 -8.09
N ALA A 249 -6.72 12.46 -9.28
CA ALA A 249 -8.00 11.76 -9.47
C ALA A 249 -7.94 10.33 -8.93
N ALA A 250 -6.82 9.62 -9.11
CA ALA A 250 -6.60 8.29 -8.54
C ALA A 250 -6.66 8.28 -7.00
N VAL A 251 -6.17 9.34 -6.32
CA VAL A 251 -6.35 9.48 -4.86
C VAL A 251 -7.82 9.59 -4.49
N ASP A 252 -8.58 10.41 -5.23
CA ASP A 252 -10.00 10.60 -4.97
C ASP A 252 -10.81 9.32 -5.21
N GLU A 253 -10.45 8.52 -6.23
CA GLU A 253 -11.01 7.19 -6.48
C GLU A 253 -10.75 6.21 -5.33
N VAL A 254 -9.53 6.17 -4.79
CA VAL A 254 -9.19 5.33 -3.62
C VAL A 254 -10.02 5.74 -2.41
N ILE A 255 -10.14 7.03 -2.14
CA ILE A 255 -10.97 7.55 -1.05
C ILE A 255 -12.45 7.19 -1.25
N ALA A 256 -12.96 7.33 -2.48
CA ALA A 256 -14.33 6.93 -2.81
C ALA A 256 -14.55 5.43 -2.63
N PHE A 257 -13.56 4.60 -3.01
CA PHE A 257 -13.61 3.16 -2.79
C PHE A 257 -13.66 2.80 -1.30
N PHE A 258 -12.83 3.44 -0.47
CA PHE A 258 -12.89 3.26 0.98
C PHE A 258 -14.26 3.68 1.54
N ARG A 259 -14.81 4.80 1.09
CA ARG A 259 -16.15 5.25 1.53
C ARG A 259 -17.25 4.27 1.14
N GLY A 260 -17.21 3.72 -0.06
CA GLY A 260 -18.21 2.78 -0.54
C GLY A 260 -18.18 1.41 0.15
N ALA A 261 -17.00 0.98 0.66
CA ALA A 261 -16.84 -0.31 1.31
C ALA A 261 -16.93 -0.25 2.84
N LEU A 262 -16.69 0.91 3.46
CA LEU A 262 -16.50 1.03 4.90
C LEU A 262 -17.57 1.91 5.60
N ARG A 263 -18.57 2.38 4.87
CA ARG A 263 -19.65 3.22 5.42
C ARG A 263 -21.03 2.76 5.01
#